data_61cfd069d84ce3d1a970e60de3df49ca
#
_entry.id   61cfd069d84ce3d1a970e60de3df49ca
#
_cell.length_a   1.000
_cell.length_b   1.000
_cell.length_c   1.000
_cell.angle_alpha   90.00
_cell.angle_beta   90.00
_cell.angle_gamma   90.00
#
_symmetry.space_group_name_H-M   'P 1'
#
loop_
_entity.id
_entity.type
_entity.pdbx_description
1 polymer ?
#
loop_
_entity_poly.entity_id
_entity_poly.type
_entity_poly.pdbx_seq_one_letter_code
_entity_poly.pdbx_strand_id
1 'polypeptide(L)'
;NGYTGKDFVHSEVFELPNIHTNDPVATNLAMREMFESDLKEDYQGLEVMFLHVHQGQAIQSKGYAVRKPADLLGKKARVPSRTGAWVLEELGAQTISVPVMRIPQSMQRNIVTTALIPFNVQPILGLERHVTHFTEGYDQVRFGSVIFQVSMNVSKWESLPADIKDAFRRASDEQFLKEIGQMWKDDEQRGIELMEQFGREHIDLSKEETAEFSKALEPVVERWVDEVSKEGIDGMSLVTKARKLIAKHSQQ
;
A
#
# COMPACT_ATOMS: atom_id res chain seq x y z
N ASN A 1 -0.24 7.76 5.03
CA ASN A 1 -1.01 8.84 4.37
C ASN A 1 -2.47 8.44 4.05
N GLY A 2 -2.78 7.16 3.90
CA GLY A 2 -4.08 6.67 3.41
C GLY A 2 -5.35 7.16 4.11
N TYR A 3 -5.28 7.68 5.33
CA TYR A 3 -6.44 8.22 6.07
C TYR A 3 -6.61 9.75 5.93
N THR A 4 -5.73 10.46 5.24
CA THR A 4 -5.68 11.93 5.20
C THR A 4 -6.38 12.54 3.98
N GLY A 5 -7.06 11.73 3.18
CA GLY A 5 -7.75 12.22 1.98
C GLY A 5 -6.78 12.71 0.91
N LYS A 6 -6.89 13.98 0.50
CA LYS A 6 -6.09 14.58 -0.57
C LYS A 6 -4.86 15.36 -0.09
N ASP A 7 -4.40 15.17 1.13
CA ASP A 7 -3.28 15.97 1.65
C ASP A 7 -1.91 15.61 1.03
N PHE A 8 -1.78 14.41 0.42
CA PHE A 8 -0.53 13.87 -0.13
C PHE A 8 -0.71 13.37 -1.56
N VAL A 9 -1.19 14.25 -2.44
CA VAL A 9 -1.68 13.88 -3.78
C VAL A 9 -0.58 13.37 -4.70
N HIS A 10 0.61 14.00 -4.70
CA HIS A 10 1.73 13.54 -5.54
C HIS A 10 2.22 12.16 -5.10
N SER A 11 2.28 11.94 -3.78
CA SER A 11 2.75 10.69 -3.19
C SER A 11 1.80 9.52 -3.44
N GLU A 12 0.50 9.78 -3.62
CA GLU A 12 -0.51 8.73 -3.91
C GLU A 12 -0.15 7.86 -5.12
N VAL A 13 0.72 8.32 -6.04
CA VAL A 13 1.20 7.52 -7.18
C VAL A 13 1.74 6.17 -6.73
N PHE A 14 2.37 6.09 -5.56
CA PHE A 14 2.91 4.84 -5.01
C PHE A 14 1.86 3.98 -4.28
N GLU A 15 0.65 4.49 -4.05
CA GLU A 15 -0.47 3.71 -3.51
C GLU A 15 -1.32 3.03 -4.59
N LEU A 16 -1.14 3.43 -5.86
CA LEU A 16 -1.92 2.92 -6.98
C LEU A 16 -1.62 1.44 -7.29
N PRO A 17 -2.62 0.68 -7.78
CA PRO A 17 -2.36 -0.64 -8.32
C PRO A 17 -1.43 -0.54 -9.55
N ASN A 18 -0.71 -1.63 -9.84
CA ASN A 18 0.22 -1.71 -10.98
C ASN A 18 1.40 -0.70 -10.93
N ILE A 19 1.65 -0.07 -9.79
CA ILE A 19 2.82 0.79 -9.53
C ILE A 19 3.73 0.12 -8.53
N HIS A 20 3.36 0.11 -7.22
CA HIS A 20 3.99 -0.78 -6.26
C HIS A 20 3.43 -2.19 -6.48
N THR A 21 4.31 -3.15 -6.76
CA THR A 21 3.91 -4.53 -7.03
C THR A 21 4.19 -5.45 -5.83
N ASN A 22 5.45 -5.73 -5.55
CA ASN A 22 5.86 -6.69 -4.50
C ASN A 22 7.20 -6.35 -3.84
N ASP A 23 7.82 -5.22 -4.20
CA ASP A 23 9.15 -4.85 -3.70
C ASP A 23 9.14 -3.53 -2.91
N PRO A 24 8.95 -3.60 -1.59
CA PRO A 24 8.99 -2.40 -0.75
C PRO A 24 10.39 -1.76 -0.69
N VAL A 25 11.48 -2.52 -0.86
CA VAL A 25 12.83 -1.96 -0.90
C VAL A 25 12.97 -1.05 -2.12
N ALA A 26 12.67 -1.57 -3.30
CA ALA A 26 12.75 -0.81 -4.54
C ALA A 26 11.80 0.40 -4.52
N THR A 27 10.60 0.24 -3.97
CA THR A 27 9.62 1.34 -3.86
C THR A 27 10.10 2.43 -2.91
N ASN A 28 10.67 2.07 -1.75
CA ASN A 28 11.25 3.04 -0.80
C ASN A 28 12.36 3.86 -1.45
N LEU A 29 13.25 3.21 -2.20
CA LEU A 29 14.34 3.89 -2.91
C LEU A 29 13.82 4.79 -4.03
N ALA A 30 12.79 4.35 -4.77
CA ALA A 30 12.14 5.16 -5.79
C ALA A 30 11.49 6.42 -5.20
N MET A 31 10.77 6.30 -4.07
CA MET A 31 10.21 7.45 -3.34
C MET A 31 11.30 8.42 -2.88
N ARG A 32 12.42 7.91 -2.35
CA ARG A 32 13.56 8.74 -1.96
C ARG A 32 14.12 9.52 -3.14
N GLU A 33 14.29 8.87 -4.31
CA GLU A 33 14.83 9.52 -5.52
C GLU A 33 13.87 10.58 -6.09
N MET A 34 12.54 10.37 -5.95
CA MET A 34 11.52 11.32 -6.39
C MET A 34 11.22 12.43 -5.37
N PHE A 35 11.66 12.30 -4.12
CA PHE A 35 11.18 13.14 -3.04
C PHE A 35 11.39 14.64 -3.33
N GLU A 36 12.62 15.07 -3.59
CA GLU A 36 12.96 16.50 -3.74
C GLU A 36 12.33 17.15 -4.97
N SER A 37 12.18 16.40 -6.06
CA SER A 37 11.71 16.94 -7.34
C SER A 37 10.20 16.81 -7.56
N ASP A 38 9.55 15.80 -6.94
CA ASP A 38 8.19 15.46 -7.32
C ASP A 38 7.22 15.32 -6.13
N LEU A 39 7.69 14.97 -4.92
CA LEU A 39 6.81 14.64 -3.81
C LEU A 39 6.82 15.68 -2.70
N LYS A 40 7.87 16.48 -2.59
CA LYS A 40 8.11 17.39 -1.47
C LYS A 40 7.00 18.40 -1.23
N GLU A 41 6.27 18.77 -2.27
CA GLU A 41 5.16 19.71 -2.19
C GLU A 41 4.04 19.23 -1.26
N ASP A 42 3.82 17.92 -1.20
CA ASP A 42 2.84 17.31 -0.29
C ASP A 42 3.17 17.51 1.19
N TYR A 43 4.43 17.80 1.52
CA TYR A 43 4.94 17.79 2.90
C TYR A 43 5.29 19.18 3.44
N GLN A 44 4.59 20.21 2.99
CA GLN A 44 4.81 21.58 3.46
C GLN A 44 4.60 21.68 4.98
N GLY A 45 5.54 22.33 5.67
CA GLY A 45 5.54 22.44 7.12
C GLY A 45 6.08 21.22 7.87
N LEU A 46 6.51 20.20 7.15
CA LEU A 46 7.11 18.99 7.68
C LEU A 46 8.56 18.84 7.20
N GLU A 47 9.42 18.43 8.09
CA GLU A 47 10.73 17.87 7.77
C GLU A 47 10.59 16.34 7.70
N VAL A 48 10.66 15.79 6.50
CA VAL A 48 10.49 14.34 6.28
C VAL A 48 11.82 13.63 6.45
N MET A 49 11.88 12.70 7.38
CA MET A 49 13.04 11.83 7.57
C MET A 49 13.11 10.79 6.46
N PHE A 50 11.99 10.10 6.24
CA PHE A 50 11.84 9.14 5.15
C PHE A 50 10.36 8.79 4.92
N LEU A 51 10.11 8.27 3.71
CA LEU A 51 8.87 7.61 3.32
C LEU A 51 9.13 6.13 3.13
N HIS A 52 8.15 5.30 3.47
CA HIS A 52 8.24 3.87 3.20
C HIS A 52 6.86 3.26 2.93
N VAL A 53 6.84 2.08 2.32
CA VAL A 53 5.64 1.26 2.11
C VAL A 53 5.81 -0.08 2.82
N HIS A 54 4.68 -0.74 3.13
CA HIS A 54 4.65 -2.17 3.47
C HIS A 54 4.70 -3.02 2.19
N GLN A 55 4.63 -4.37 2.32
CA GLN A 55 4.65 -5.29 1.16
C GLN A 55 3.54 -5.03 0.12
N GLY A 56 2.46 -4.40 0.52
CA GLY A 56 1.34 -4.04 -0.33
C GLY A 56 0.02 -4.67 0.15
N GLN A 57 -1.06 -4.25 -0.47
CA GLN A 57 -2.41 -4.67 -0.13
C GLN A 57 -2.73 -6.02 -0.79
N ALA A 58 -3.18 -6.97 0.01
CA ALA A 58 -3.74 -8.24 -0.43
C ALA A 58 -5.25 -8.29 -0.17
N ILE A 59 -5.96 -9.22 -0.79
CA ILE A 59 -7.39 -9.40 -0.58
C ILE A 59 -7.60 -10.51 0.44
N GLN A 60 -8.26 -10.18 1.54
CA GLN A 60 -8.59 -11.15 2.58
C GLN A 60 -10.11 -11.24 2.71
N SER A 61 -10.64 -12.47 2.63
CA SER A 61 -12.08 -12.71 2.55
C SER A 61 -12.56 -13.73 3.57
N LYS A 62 -13.85 -13.58 3.96
CA LYS A 62 -14.54 -14.44 4.90
C LYS A 62 -15.61 -15.23 4.19
N GLY A 63 -15.40 -16.56 4.10
CA GLY A 63 -16.40 -17.52 3.59
C GLY A 63 -16.42 -17.71 2.07
N TYR A 64 -15.47 -17.15 1.33
CA TYR A 64 -15.34 -17.35 -0.12
C TYR A 64 -13.92 -17.05 -0.62
N ALA A 65 -13.55 -17.74 -1.69
CA ALA A 65 -12.30 -17.52 -2.41
C ALA A 65 -12.43 -16.32 -3.38
N VAL A 66 -11.32 -15.62 -3.63
CA VAL A 66 -11.22 -14.57 -4.65
C VAL A 66 -10.13 -14.95 -5.62
N ARG A 67 -10.50 -15.42 -6.82
CA ARG A 67 -9.58 -15.85 -7.89
C ARG A 67 -9.68 -14.99 -9.14
N LYS A 68 -10.74 -14.21 -9.28
CA LYS A 68 -10.99 -13.31 -10.42
C LYS A 68 -11.71 -12.05 -9.94
N PRO A 69 -11.63 -10.94 -10.68
CA PRO A 69 -12.30 -9.68 -10.33
C PRO A 69 -13.79 -9.86 -9.99
N ALA A 70 -14.51 -10.66 -10.76
CA ALA A 70 -15.95 -10.88 -10.58
C ALA A 70 -16.33 -11.53 -9.22
N ASP A 71 -15.42 -12.18 -8.53
CA ASP A 71 -15.67 -12.79 -7.21
C ASP A 71 -15.92 -11.73 -6.12
N LEU A 72 -15.54 -10.48 -6.39
CA LEU A 72 -15.77 -9.34 -5.51
C LEU A 72 -17.08 -8.61 -5.77
N LEU A 73 -17.81 -8.96 -6.84
CA LEU A 73 -19.05 -8.27 -7.21
C LEU A 73 -20.07 -8.28 -6.06
N GLY A 74 -20.47 -7.09 -5.62
CA GLY A 74 -21.42 -6.88 -4.53
C GLY A 74 -20.92 -7.27 -3.13
N LYS A 75 -19.66 -7.67 -2.96
CA LYS A 75 -19.09 -7.99 -1.65
C LYS A 75 -18.83 -6.71 -0.84
N LYS A 76 -19.08 -6.76 0.46
CA LYS A 76 -18.80 -5.65 1.36
C LYS A 76 -17.32 -5.65 1.74
N ALA A 77 -16.59 -4.68 1.26
CA ALA A 77 -15.14 -4.64 1.37
C ALA A 77 -14.62 -3.42 2.16
N ARG A 78 -13.77 -3.68 3.13
CA ARG A 78 -13.04 -2.64 3.86
C ARG A 78 -11.95 -2.04 3.00
N VAL A 79 -11.85 -0.72 2.98
CA VAL A 79 -10.81 0.03 2.26
C VAL A 79 -9.84 0.74 3.21
N PRO A 80 -8.53 0.76 2.85
CA PRO A 80 -7.50 1.44 3.65
C PRO A 80 -7.38 2.94 3.32
N SER A 81 -7.69 3.34 2.08
CA SER A 81 -7.43 4.66 1.53
C SER A 81 -8.43 5.00 0.42
N ARG A 82 -8.36 6.22 -0.11
CA ARG A 82 -9.12 6.67 -1.28
C ARG A 82 -8.80 5.83 -2.52
N THR A 83 -7.53 5.63 -2.80
CA THR A 83 -7.05 4.80 -3.91
C THR A 83 -7.45 3.33 -3.74
N GLY A 84 -7.35 2.80 -2.52
CA GLY A 84 -7.84 1.46 -2.20
C GLY A 84 -9.36 1.31 -2.34
N ALA A 85 -10.14 2.39 -2.12
CA ALA A 85 -11.56 2.38 -2.41
C ALA A 85 -11.81 2.20 -3.92
N TRP A 86 -11.11 2.95 -4.76
CA TRP A 86 -11.22 2.83 -6.22
C TRP A 86 -10.84 1.44 -6.74
N VAL A 87 -9.79 0.82 -6.16
CA VAL A 87 -9.42 -0.57 -6.47
C VAL A 87 -10.60 -1.52 -6.26
N LEU A 88 -11.25 -1.44 -5.10
CA LEU A 88 -12.35 -2.35 -4.79
C LEU A 88 -13.65 -2.00 -5.52
N GLU A 89 -13.91 -0.71 -5.78
CA GLU A 89 -15.04 -0.25 -6.61
C GLU A 89 -14.92 -0.76 -8.04
N GLU A 90 -13.71 -0.69 -8.63
CA GLU A 90 -13.45 -1.18 -9.98
C GLU A 90 -13.65 -2.70 -10.09
N LEU A 91 -13.35 -3.43 -9.02
CA LEU A 91 -13.61 -4.86 -8.89
C LEU A 91 -15.07 -5.18 -8.52
N GLY A 92 -15.97 -4.18 -8.49
CA GLY A 92 -17.40 -4.32 -8.25
C GLY A 92 -17.81 -4.52 -6.78
N ALA A 93 -16.93 -4.29 -5.82
CA ALA A 93 -17.24 -4.40 -4.41
C ALA A 93 -17.98 -3.17 -3.88
N GLN A 94 -18.73 -3.35 -2.78
CA GLN A 94 -19.30 -2.28 -1.99
C GLN A 94 -18.29 -1.83 -0.93
N THR A 95 -17.73 -0.66 -1.09
CA THR A 95 -16.64 -0.16 -0.23
C THR A 95 -17.15 0.42 1.07
N ILE A 96 -16.48 0.09 2.17
CA ILE A 96 -16.79 0.59 3.51
C ILE A 96 -15.48 1.03 4.16
N SER A 97 -15.38 2.31 4.51
CA SER A 97 -14.22 2.83 5.25
C SER A 97 -14.30 2.38 6.71
N VAL A 98 -13.33 1.57 7.12
CA VAL A 98 -13.22 1.07 8.49
C VAL A 98 -11.78 1.23 8.97
N PRO A 99 -11.53 1.89 10.11
CA PRO A 99 -10.21 1.95 10.72
C PRO A 99 -9.64 0.54 10.96
N VAL A 100 -8.33 0.37 10.76
CA VAL A 100 -7.67 -0.94 10.82
C VAL A 100 -8.00 -1.72 12.09
N MET A 101 -7.99 -1.08 13.26
CA MET A 101 -8.30 -1.71 14.55
C MET A 101 -9.76 -2.18 14.70
N ARG A 102 -10.65 -1.75 13.81
CA ARG A 102 -12.07 -2.14 13.81
C ARG A 102 -12.41 -3.27 12.85
N ILE A 103 -11.44 -3.72 12.03
CA ILE A 103 -11.66 -4.78 11.04
C ILE A 103 -12.13 -6.08 11.68
N PRO A 104 -11.52 -6.61 12.77
CA PRO A 104 -11.95 -7.87 13.36
C PRO A 104 -13.43 -7.84 13.77
N GLN A 105 -13.84 -6.79 14.50
CA GLN A 105 -15.23 -6.62 14.93
C GLN A 105 -16.18 -6.46 13.73
N SER A 106 -15.76 -5.74 12.70
CA SER A 106 -16.57 -5.52 11.49
C SER A 106 -16.75 -6.81 10.69
N MET A 107 -15.74 -7.66 10.60
CA MET A 107 -15.84 -8.99 10.00
C MET A 107 -16.67 -9.94 10.84
N GLN A 108 -16.52 -9.92 12.17
CA GLN A 108 -17.33 -10.73 13.07
C GLN A 108 -18.83 -10.45 12.87
N ARG A 109 -19.19 -9.18 12.73
CA ARG A 109 -20.58 -8.72 12.56
C ARG A 109 -21.06 -8.74 11.11
N ASN A 110 -20.25 -9.22 10.16
CA ASN A 110 -20.53 -9.18 8.71
C ASN A 110 -20.85 -7.78 8.17
N ILE A 111 -20.33 -6.72 8.81
CA ILE A 111 -20.36 -5.36 8.27
C ILE A 111 -19.50 -5.32 7.01
N VAL A 112 -18.32 -5.95 7.05
CA VAL A 112 -17.48 -6.26 5.90
C VAL A 112 -17.20 -7.76 5.85
N THR A 113 -17.07 -8.31 4.65
CA THR A 113 -16.70 -9.71 4.42
C THR A 113 -15.39 -9.85 3.66
N THR A 114 -14.84 -8.72 3.21
CA THR A 114 -13.53 -8.62 2.57
C THR A 114 -12.77 -7.45 3.19
N ALA A 115 -11.46 -7.53 3.21
CA ALA A 115 -10.58 -6.40 3.50
C ALA A 115 -9.43 -6.35 2.50
N LEU A 116 -9.14 -5.15 2.01
CA LEU A 116 -7.89 -4.84 1.34
C LEU A 116 -6.88 -4.47 2.42
N ILE A 117 -5.92 -5.38 2.70
CA ILE A 117 -5.03 -5.27 3.86
C ILE A 117 -3.83 -6.22 3.70
N PRO A 118 -2.60 -5.85 4.13
CA PRO A 118 -1.44 -6.72 4.07
C PRO A 118 -1.55 -7.89 5.08
N PHE A 119 -0.72 -8.91 4.90
CA PHE A 119 -0.76 -10.09 5.77
C PHE A 119 -0.03 -9.88 7.11
N ASN A 120 0.96 -9.00 7.17
CA ASN A 120 1.71 -8.71 8.39
C ASN A 120 0.86 -8.23 9.58
N VAL A 121 -0.35 -7.74 9.33
CA VAL A 121 -1.27 -7.31 10.40
C VAL A 121 -2.05 -8.46 11.04
N GLN A 122 -1.98 -9.67 10.50
CA GLN A 122 -2.70 -10.85 11.01
C GLN A 122 -2.43 -11.10 12.50
N PRO A 123 -1.15 -11.20 12.95
CA PRO A 123 -0.86 -11.45 14.35
C PRO A 123 -1.34 -10.34 15.28
N ILE A 124 -1.33 -9.09 14.78
CA ILE A 124 -1.67 -7.91 15.58
C ILE A 124 -3.19 -7.80 15.80
N LEU A 125 -3.96 -8.14 14.75
CA LEU A 125 -5.41 -7.96 14.73
C LEU A 125 -6.19 -9.23 15.07
N GLY A 126 -5.55 -10.39 15.08
CA GLY A 126 -6.24 -11.68 15.25
C GLY A 126 -7.19 -12.00 14.09
N LEU A 127 -6.85 -11.54 12.87
CA LEU A 127 -7.72 -11.72 11.68
C LEU A 127 -7.80 -13.17 11.24
N GLU A 128 -6.83 -14.01 11.55
CA GLU A 128 -6.83 -15.45 11.32
C GLU A 128 -8.08 -16.15 11.88
N ARG A 129 -8.79 -15.53 12.83
CA ARG A 129 -10.05 -16.04 13.41
C ARG A 129 -11.27 -15.71 12.56
N HIS A 130 -11.17 -14.76 11.66
CA HIS A 130 -12.30 -14.20 10.91
C HIS A 130 -12.17 -14.43 9.41
N VAL A 131 -10.95 -14.37 8.89
CA VAL A 131 -10.62 -14.60 7.48
C VAL A 131 -10.53 -16.11 7.21
N THR A 132 -11.03 -16.54 6.08
CA THR A 132 -10.97 -17.95 5.64
C THR A 132 -10.07 -18.14 4.42
N HIS A 133 -9.94 -17.11 3.58
CA HIS A 133 -9.13 -17.09 2.36
C HIS A 133 -8.34 -15.80 2.30
N PHE A 134 -7.11 -15.89 1.83
CA PHE A 134 -6.25 -14.73 1.62
C PHE A 134 -5.55 -14.87 0.26
N THR A 135 -5.68 -13.83 -0.55
CA THR A 135 -5.32 -13.84 -1.97
C THR A 135 -4.27 -12.80 -2.28
N GLU A 136 -3.24 -13.22 -3.00
CA GLU A 136 -2.25 -12.37 -3.64
C GLU A 136 -2.02 -12.76 -5.09
N GLY A 137 -1.41 -11.87 -5.87
CA GLY A 137 -1.07 -12.14 -7.25
C GLY A 137 0.19 -13.01 -7.38
N TYR A 138 0.41 -13.52 -8.59
CA TYR A 138 1.61 -14.26 -8.95
C TYR A 138 2.88 -13.50 -8.53
N ASP A 139 3.84 -14.22 -7.98
CA ASP A 139 5.09 -13.64 -7.45
C ASP A 139 4.84 -12.55 -6.40
N GLN A 140 3.86 -12.79 -5.52
CA GLN A 140 3.47 -11.90 -4.42
C GLN A 140 2.98 -10.51 -4.88
N VAL A 141 2.53 -10.35 -6.11
CA VAL A 141 1.96 -9.09 -6.61
C VAL A 141 0.78 -8.65 -5.74
N ARG A 142 0.73 -7.36 -5.43
CA ARG A 142 -0.28 -6.73 -4.57
C ARG A 142 -1.20 -5.79 -5.34
N PHE A 143 -2.33 -5.45 -4.74
CA PHE A 143 -3.39 -4.64 -5.34
C PHE A 143 -3.33 -3.18 -4.87
N GLY A 144 -2.15 -2.61 -4.82
CA GLY A 144 -1.85 -1.29 -4.32
C GLY A 144 -1.08 -1.30 -3.01
N SER A 145 -0.82 -0.12 -2.45
CA SER A 145 -0.05 0.04 -1.22
C SER A 145 -0.62 1.14 -0.33
N VAL A 146 0.06 1.42 0.78
CA VAL A 146 -0.13 2.62 1.60
C VAL A 146 1.23 3.16 1.98
N ILE A 147 1.41 4.47 1.84
CA ILE A 147 2.63 5.16 2.23
C ILE A 147 2.58 5.52 3.71
N PHE A 148 3.68 5.27 4.39
CA PHE A 148 3.97 5.75 5.73
C PHE A 148 5.04 6.83 5.65
N GLN A 149 4.95 7.82 6.54
CA GLN A 149 5.96 8.85 6.68
C GLN A 149 6.48 8.88 8.12
N VAL A 150 7.78 9.14 8.25
CA VAL A 150 8.37 9.58 9.50
C VAL A 150 8.84 11.02 9.30
N SER A 151 8.20 11.93 10.01
CA SER A 151 8.41 13.36 9.83
C SER A 151 8.36 14.11 11.16
N MET A 152 8.92 15.30 11.16
CA MET A 152 8.90 16.23 12.29
C MET A 152 8.31 17.56 11.82
N ASN A 153 7.59 18.27 12.69
CA ASN A 153 7.21 19.65 12.40
C ASN A 153 8.46 20.51 12.10
N VAL A 154 8.42 21.29 11.02
CA VAL A 154 9.59 22.05 10.55
C VAL A 154 10.13 23.02 11.61
N SER A 155 9.25 23.71 12.35
CA SER A 155 9.70 24.64 13.43
C SER A 155 10.40 23.87 14.57
N LYS A 156 9.94 22.64 14.86
CA LYS A 156 10.62 21.79 15.84
C LYS A 156 11.97 21.31 15.31
N TRP A 157 12.03 20.90 14.07
CA TRP A 157 13.29 20.54 13.40
C TRP A 157 14.30 21.67 13.43
N GLU A 158 13.89 22.87 13.06
CA GLU A 158 14.76 24.06 13.05
C GLU A 158 15.35 24.38 14.42
N SER A 159 14.59 24.13 15.50
CA SER A 159 15.04 24.35 16.89
C SER A 159 16.06 23.33 17.39
N LEU A 160 16.31 22.22 16.64
CA LEU A 160 17.25 21.19 17.08
C LEU A 160 18.71 21.63 16.86
N PRO A 161 19.65 21.24 17.76
CA PRO A 161 21.08 21.35 17.54
C PRO A 161 21.55 20.63 16.26
N ALA A 162 22.62 21.12 15.65
CA ALA A 162 23.14 20.58 14.38
C ALA A 162 23.51 19.10 14.48
N ASP A 163 24.18 18.70 15.57
CA ASP A 163 24.59 17.31 15.83
C ASP A 163 23.38 16.34 15.95
N ILE A 164 22.27 16.82 16.50
CA ILE A 164 21.01 16.06 16.57
C ILE A 164 20.39 15.93 15.16
N LYS A 165 20.34 17.00 14.37
CA LYS A 165 19.91 16.95 12.98
C LYS A 165 20.73 15.95 12.16
N ASP A 166 22.05 15.99 12.32
CA ASP A 166 22.96 15.08 11.65
C ASP A 166 22.72 13.61 12.08
N ALA A 167 22.41 13.37 13.36
CA ALA A 167 22.07 12.04 13.84
C ALA A 167 20.79 11.52 13.18
N PHE A 168 19.73 12.34 13.05
CA PHE A 168 18.51 11.96 12.32
C PHE A 168 18.79 11.63 10.86
N ARG A 169 19.60 12.46 10.17
CA ARG A 169 19.96 12.24 8.76
C ARG A 169 20.72 10.93 8.56
N ARG A 170 21.67 10.61 9.44
CA ARG A 170 22.39 9.33 9.38
C ARG A 170 21.49 8.12 9.69
N ALA A 171 20.53 8.29 10.62
CA ALA A 171 19.60 7.23 11.00
C ALA A 171 18.46 7.00 10.00
N SER A 172 18.36 7.83 8.97
CA SER A 172 17.34 7.74 7.91
C SER A 172 17.98 7.72 6.51
N ASP A 173 19.11 7.08 6.40
CA ASP A 173 19.85 6.96 5.14
C ASP A 173 19.25 5.88 4.20
N GLU A 174 19.91 5.65 3.07
CA GLU A 174 19.48 4.67 2.09
C GLU A 174 19.54 3.24 2.64
N GLN A 175 20.56 2.93 3.45
CA GLN A 175 20.70 1.60 4.04
C GLN A 175 19.52 1.30 4.98
N PHE A 176 19.11 2.26 5.80
CA PHE A 176 17.95 2.11 6.67
C PHE A 176 16.64 1.89 5.89
N LEU A 177 16.47 2.55 4.72
CA LEU A 177 15.32 2.31 3.86
C LEU A 177 15.27 0.89 3.29
N LYS A 178 16.44 0.32 2.97
CA LYS A 178 16.56 -1.08 2.55
C LYS A 178 16.18 -2.03 3.69
N GLU A 179 16.66 -1.76 4.89
CA GLU A 179 16.36 -2.54 6.10
C GLU A 179 14.88 -2.51 6.45
N ILE A 180 14.23 -1.35 6.38
CA ILE A 180 12.77 -1.23 6.58
C ILE A 180 12.00 -2.02 5.51
N GLY A 181 12.40 -1.92 4.25
CA GLY A 181 11.75 -2.69 3.18
C GLY A 181 11.86 -4.19 3.40
N GLN A 182 13.04 -4.67 3.82
CA GLN A 182 13.24 -6.09 4.14
C GLN A 182 12.44 -6.51 5.37
N MET A 183 12.40 -5.68 6.41
CA MET A 183 11.58 -5.94 7.61
C MET A 183 10.11 -6.14 7.25
N TRP A 184 9.55 -5.34 6.34
CA TRP A 184 8.18 -5.51 5.87
C TRP A 184 7.96 -6.84 5.14
N LYS A 185 8.92 -7.29 4.32
CA LYS A 185 8.88 -8.61 3.68
C LYS A 185 8.87 -9.74 4.72
N ASP A 186 9.74 -9.64 5.72
CA ASP A 186 9.87 -10.67 6.77
C ASP A 186 8.61 -10.74 7.64
N ASP A 187 8.02 -9.60 7.98
CA ASP A 187 6.77 -9.55 8.76
C ASP A 187 5.57 -10.05 7.96
N GLU A 188 5.55 -9.81 6.65
CA GLU A 188 4.51 -10.33 5.76
C GLU A 188 4.54 -11.86 5.71
N GLN A 189 5.73 -12.45 5.61
CA GLN A 189 5.91 -13.89 5.62
C GLN A 189 5.40 -14.53 6.93
N ARG A 190 5.64 -13.89 8.08
CA ARG A 190 5.08 -14.34 9.36
C ARG A 190 3.55 -14.30 9.39
N GLY A 191 2.95 -13.30 8.73
CA GLY A 191 1.50 -13.22 8.58
C GLY A 191 0.94 -14.38 7.77
N ILE A 192 1.58 -14.73 6.66
CA ILE A 192 1.23 -15.87 5.80
C ILE A 192 1.30 -17.18 6.62
N GLU A 193 2.43 -17.44 7.26
CA GLU A 193 2.66 -18.65 8.08
C GLU A 193 1.59 -18.80 9.17
N LEU A 194 1.21 -17.71 9.83
CA LEU A 194 0.15 -17.73 10.84
C LEU A 194 -1.19 -18.15 10.23
N MET A 195 -1.57 -17.59 9.09
CA MET A 195 -2.81 -17.93 8.41
C MET A 195 -2.86 -19.41 8.02
N GLU A 196 -1.77 -19.94 7.48
CA GLU A 196 -1.63 -21.35 7.12
C GLU A 196 -1.72 -22.27 8.33
N GLN A 197 -1.09 -21.92 9.45
CA GLN A 197 -1.19 -22.66 10.72
C GLN A 197 -2.63 -22.73 11.24
N PHE A 198 -3.44 -21.70 10.97
CA PHE A 198 -4.87 -21.70 11.29
C PHE A 198 -5.73 -22.41 10.22
N GLY A 199 -5.11 -23.03 9.23
CA GLY A 199 -5.81 -23.75 8.15
C GLY A 199 -6.60 -22.81 7.23
N ARG A 200 -6.15 -21.58 7.05
CA ARG A 200 -6.73 -20.63 6.10
C ARG A 200 -6.20 -20.90 4.70
N GLU A 201 -7.06 -20.76 3.70
CA GLU A 201 -6.67 -21.04 2.32
C GLU A 201 -5.87 -19.86 1.75
N HIS A 202 -4.59 -20.11 1.46
CA HIS A 202 -3.74 -19.21 0.70
C HIS A 202 -4.03 -19.38 -0.80
N ILE A 203 -4.34 -18.29 -1.46
CA ILE A 203 -4.61 -18.24 -2.88
C ILE A 203 -3.52 -17.43 -3.57
N ASP A 204 -2.54 -18.12 -4.09
CA ASP A 204 -1.59 -17.58 -5.05
C ASP A 204 -2.24 -17.61 -6.43
N LEU A 205 -2.54 -16.46 -6.99
CA LEU A 205 -3.09 -16.37 -8.33
C LEU A 205 -2.04 -16.81 -9.36
N SER A 206 -2.47 -17.49 -10.41
CA SER A 206 -1.60 -17.73 -11.57
C SER A 206 -1.22 -16.42 -12.24
N LYS A 207 -0.24 -16.48 -13.13
CA LYS A 207 0.19 -15.31 -13.92
C LYS A 207 -0.97 -14.74 -14.77
N GLU A 208 -1.80 -15.61 -15.31
CA GLU A 208 -2.97 -15.27 -16.11
C GLU A 208 -4.05 -14.61 -15.24
N GLU A 209 -4.38 -15.22 -14.08
CA GLU A 209 -5.34 -14.66 -13.13
C GLU A 209 -4.88 -13.28 -12.63
N THR A 210 -3.59 -13.13 -12.32
CA THR A 210 -3.00 -11.84 -11.91
C THR A 210 -3.10 -10.80 -13.03
N ALA A 211 -2.88 -11.19 -14.28
CA ALA A 211 -3.03 -10.29 -15.42
C ALA A 211 -4.48 -9.82 -15.61
N GLU A 212 -5.48 -10.65 -15.30
CA GLU A 212 -6.89 -10.24 -15.30
C GLU A 212 -7.16 -9.13 -14.27
N PHE A 213 -6.63 -9.27 -13.04
CA PHE A 213 -6.73 -8.22 -12.02
C PHE A 213 -5.99 -6.96 -12.46
N SER A 214 -4.76 -7.08 -12.94
CA SER A 214 -3.96 -5.93 -13.39
C SER A 214 -4.69 -5.15 -14.48
N LYS A 215 -5.26 -5.84 -15.45
CA LYS A 215 -6.06 -5.21 -16.52
C LYS A 215 -7.33 -4.55 -15.99
N ALA A 216 -8.07 -5.22 -15.10
CA ALA A 216 -9.28 -4.67 -14.49
C ALA A 216 -8.99 -3.41 -13.64
N LEU A 217 -7.76 -3.24 -13.16
CA LEU A 217 -7.36 -2.13 -12.30
C LEU A 217 -6.67 -0.97 -13.04
N GLU A 218 -6.40 -1.08 -14.35
CA GLU A 218 -5.86 0.04 -15.14
C GLU A 218 -6.73 1.31 -15.05
N PRO A 219 -8.09 1.24 -15.08
CA PRO A 219 -8.93 2.43 -14.94
C PRO A 219 -8.72 3.20 -13.63
N VAL A 220 -8.22 2.56 -12.57
CA VAL A 220 -7.89 3.24 -11.32
C VAL A 220 -6.72 4.21 -11.50
N VAL A 221 -5.70 3.80 -12.25
CA VAL A 221 -4.55 4.66 -12.56
C VAL A 221 -4.99 5.82 -13.46
N GLU A 222 -5.80 5.55 -14.49
CA GLU A 222 -6.35 6.58 -15.38
C GLU A 222 -7.19 7.60 -14.61
N ARG A 223 -8.08 7.13 -13.73
CA ARG A 223 -8.88 7.98 -12.85
C ARG A 223 -8.04 8.89 -11.99
N TRP A 224 -6.96 8.36 -11.41
CA TRP A 224 -6.05 9.16 -10.60
C TRP A 224 -5.34 10.23 -11.44
N VAL A 225 -4.81 9.87 -12.61
CA VAL A 225 -4.17 10.81 -13.55
C VAL A 225 -5.14 11.93 -13.93
N ASP A 226 -6.39 11.59 -14.25
CA ASP A 226 -7.42 12.58 -14.61
C ASP A 226 -7.76 13.52 -13.43
N GLU A 227 -7.80 12.98 -12.20
CA GLU A 227 -8.10 13.82 -11.03
C GLU A 227 -6.96 14.79 -10.71
N VAL A 228 -5.72 14.32 -10.69
CA VAL A 228 -4.58 15.19 -10.33
C VAL A 228 -4.27 16.20 -11.43
N SER A 229 -4.56 15.87 -12.69
CA SER A 229 -4.42 16.81 -13.81
C SER A 229 -5.32 18.05 -13.67
N LYS A 230 -6.49 17.91 -13.04
CA LYS A 230 -7.37 19.05 -12.72
C LYS A 230 -6.77 20.00 -11.68
N GLU A 231 -5.83 19.51 -10.90
CA GLU A 231 -5.07 20.27 -9.90
C GLU A 231 -3.73 20.80 -10.46
N GLY A 232 -3.47 20.59 -11.77
CA GLY A 232 -2.27 21.04 -12.48
C GLY A 232 -1.06 20.11 -12.33
N ILE A 233 -1.26 18.90 -11.81
CA ILE A 233 -0.20 17.91 -11.60
C ILE A 233 -0.10 17.01 -12.84
N ASP A 234 1.09 16.80 -13.37
CA ASP A 234 1.34 15.83 -14.45
C ASP A 234 1.38 14.39 -13.89
N GLY A 235 0.19 13.83 -13.67
CA GLY A 235 0.04 12.49 -13.10
C GLY A 235 0.67 11.40 -13.95
N MET A 236 0.63 11.52 -15.29
CA MET A 236 1.22 10.51 -16.17
C MET A 236 2.76 10.52 -16.09
N SER A 237 3.37 11.69 -15.96
CA SER A 237 4.81 11.80 -15.72
C SER A 237 5.22 11.14 -14.40
N LEU A 238 4.45 11.37 -13.32
CA LEU A 238 4.67 10.73 -12.02
C LEU A 238 4.57 9.20 -12.10
N VAL A 239 3.52 8.68 -12.74
CA VAL A 239 3.33 7.22 -12.96
C VAL A 239 4.51 6.62 -13.72
N THR A 240 4.90 7.25 -14.83
CA THR A 240 5.99 6.76 -15.66
C THR A 240 7.31 6.75 -14.90
N LYS A 241 7.59 7.82 -14.16
CA LYS A 241 8.81 7.96 -13.35
C LYS A 241 8.85 6.96 -12.21
N ALA A 242 7.75 6.79 -11.47
CA ALA A 242 7.64 5.83 -10.37
C ALA A 242 7.91 4.39 -10.86
N ARG A 243 7.22 3.95 -11.93
CA ARG A 243 7.45 2.62 -12.53
C ARG A 243 8.89 2.40 -12.95
N LYS A 244 9.49 3.39 -13.63
CA LYS A 244 10.89 3.32 -14.09
C LYS A 244 11.86 3.18 -12.91
N LEU A 245 11.66 3.93 -11.85
CA LEU A 245 12.56 3.92 -10.69
C LEU A 245 12.40 2.65 -9.86
N ILE A 246 11.17 2.18 -9.65
CA ILE A 246 10.94 0.88 -9.00
C ILE A 246 11.64 -0.22 -9.79
N ALA A 247 11.44 -0.30 -11.11
CA ALA A 247 12.12 -1.30 -11.95
C ALA A 247 13.66 -1.19 -11.91
N LYS A 248 14.22 0.03 -11.84
CA LYS A 248 15.66 0.26 -11.67
C LYS A 248 16.17 -0.31 -10.35
N HIS A 249 15.46 -0.11 -9.27
CA HIS A 249 15.90 -0.55 -7.93
C HIS A 249 15.57 -2.02 -7.63
N SER A 250 14.61 -2.63 -8.31
CA SER A 250 14.32 -4.07 -8.18
C SER A 250 15.38 -4.97 -8.84
N GLN A 251 16.31 -4.38 -9.62
CA GLN A 251 17.41 -5.12 -10.30
C GLN A 251 18.72 -5.07 -9.51
N GLN A 252 18.76 -4.44 -8.36
CA GLN A 252 19.94 -4.30 -7.49
C GLN A 252 19.90 -5.30 -6.32
#